data_ba714f9a881e9c1c11b8a2fee1cf2683
#
_entry.id   ba714f9a881e9c1c11b8a2fee1cf2683
#
_cell.length_a   1.000
_cell.length_b   1.000
_cell.length_c   1.000
_cell.angle_alpha   90.00
_cell.angle_beta   90.00
_cell.angle_gamma   90.00
#
_symmetry.space_group_name_H-M   'P 1'
#
loop_
_entity.id
_entity.type
_entity.pdbx_description
1 polymer ?
#
loop_
_entity_poly.entity_id
_entity_poly.type
_entity_poly.pdbx_seq_one_letter_code
_entity_poly.pdbx_strand_id
1 'polypeptide(L)'
;MDNRFNKSWYGDKAQLVDSDNDCVIIDYGCKGKGIITSYNLYDGITLCFLDFYTDEIMPSQKFNPDIISIVHCQAGRYECEFSNHQMFYLSEGYFSIMGTKHLPISFSFPLKKCYAFSLVIDKHALSADTQKILNDFCLDMDKISERLKLNKNGYLSHADFELGHLFEEFYNAKDKESITYFRVKAIEFLYFINKLSGNEETEFRYFNKKYIQITKDVCKYMTEHLEEKVSLEQLAYEKGINLSLLYKVFAQVYG
;
A
#
# COMPACT_ATOMS: atom_id res chain seq x y z
N MET A 1 23.01 -10.85 -13.24
CA MET A 1 21.63 -10.57 -12.74
C MET A 1 21.75 -9.35 -11.85
N ASP A 2 20.91 -8.36 -12.02
CA ASP A 2 20.97 -7.14 -11.20
C ASP A 2 20.61 -7.49 -9.74
N ASN A 3 21.52 -7.23 -8.80
CA ASN A 3 21.35 -7.58 -7.39
C ASN A 3 20.23 -6.75 -6.71
N ARG A 4 19.75 -5.67 -7.36
CA ARG A 4 18.63 -4.85 -6.89
C ARG A 4 17.27 -5.51 -7.14
N PHE A 5 17.20 -6.48 -8.06
CA PHE A 5 16.00 -7.26 -8.30
C PHE A 5 16.02 -8.54 -7.45
N ASN A 6 15.28 -8.52 -6.36
CA ASN A 6 15.08 -9.69 -5.51
C ASN A 6 13.73 -10.35 -5.82
N LYS A 7 13.77 -11.45 -6.57
CA LYS A 7 12.56 -12.19 -7.00
C LYS A 7 11.70 -12.67 -5.83
N SER A 8 12.29 -12.93 -4.66
CA SER A 8 11.53 -13.33 -3.49
C SER A 8 10.59 -12.25 -2.94
N TRP A 9 10.85 -10.98 -3.30
CA TRP A 9 10.00 -9.85 -2.92
C TRP A 9 8.80 -9.67 -3.83
N TYR A 10 8.94 -10.01 -5.11
CA TYR A 10 7.93 -9.73 -6.14
C TYR A 10 7.20 -10.99 -6.62
N GLY A 11 7.72 -12.18 -6.31
CA GLY A 11 7.13 -13.46 -6.69
C GLY A 11 7.69 -14.07 -7.96
N ASP A 12 7.31 -15.33 -8.19
CA ASP A 12 7.89 -16.13 -9.28
C ASP A 12 7.56 -15.64 -10.68
N LYS A 13 6.44 -14.96 -10.86
CA LYS A 13 6.01 -14.40 -12.14
C LYS A 13 6.72 -13.08 -12.49
N ALA A 14 7.29 -12.40 -11.48
CA ALA A 14 7.93 -11.12 -11.69
C ALA A 14 9.20 -11.23 -12.52
N GLN A 15 9.40 -10.28 -13.42
CA GLN A 15 10.55 -10.22 -14.34
C GLN A 15 11.17 -8.83 -14.32
N LEU A 16 12.48 -8.78 -14.36
CA LEU A 16 13.21 -7.55 -14.62
C LEU A 16 13.02 -7.17 -16.11
N VAL A 17 12.43 -6.01 -16.36
CA VAL A 17 12.18 -5.51 -17.72
C VAL A 17 13.32 -4.60 -18.17
N ASP A 18 13.77 -3.72 -17.28
CA ASP A 18 14.81 -2.75 -17.58
C ASP A 18 15.54 -2.35 -16.29
N SER A 19 16.76 -1.82 -16.43
CA SER A 19 17.54 -1.28 -15.31
C SER A 19 18.54 -0.23 -15.81
N ASP A 20 18.70 0.81 -15.03
CA ASP A 20 19.73 1.82 -15.19
C ASP A 20 20.60 1.91 -13.91
N ASN A 21 21.39 2.99 -13.77
CA ASN A 21 22.25 3.20 -12.60
C ASN A 21 21.42 3.44 -11.31
N ASP A 22 20.23 4.00 -11.43
CA ASP A 22 19.43 4.50 -10.33
C ASP A 22 18.30 3.55 -9.92
N CYS A 23 17.63 2.91 -10.89
CA CYS A 23 16.47 2.08 -10.61
C CYS A 23 16.43 0.76 -11.39
N VAL A 24 15.49 -0.10 -11.01
CA VAL A 24 15.09 -1.28 -11.76
C VAL A 24 13.61 -1.20 -12.07
N ILE A 25 13.22 -1.60 -13.29
CA ILE A 25 11.84 -1.67 -13.74
C ILE A 25 11.42 -3.13 -13.78
N ILE A 26 10.35 -3.46 -13.09
CA ILE A 26 9.90 -4.82 -12.87
C ILE A 26 8.47 -4.94 -13.41
N ASP A 27 8.25 -5.94 -14.27
CA ASP A 27 6.91 -6.42 -14.57
C ASP A 27 6.51 -7.45 -13.50
N TYR A 28 5.43 -7.18 -12.79
CA TYR A 28 4.93 -8.05 -11.72
C TYR A 28 4.38 -9.39 -12.26
N GLY A 29 4.10 -9.47 -13.57
CA GLY A 29 3.60 -10.67 -14.23
C GLY A 29 2.12 -10.94 -13.98
N CYS A 30 1.31 -9.91 -13.74
CA CYS A 30 -0.14 -10.01 -13.63
C CYS A 30 -0.83 -9.84 -15.00
N LYS A 31 -2.07 -10.26 -15.09
CA LYS A 31 -2.91 -10.00 -16.29
C LYS A 31 -3.20 -8.50 -16.36
N GLY A 32 -2.84 -7.87 -17.48
CA GLY A 32 -2.95 -6.42 -17.70
C GLY A 32 -1.61 -5.72 -17.46
N LYS A 33 -1.60 -4.62 -16.72
CA LYS A 33 -0.40 -3.86 -16.40
C LYS A 33 -0.07 -4.00 -14.92
N GLY A 34 1.19 -4.32 -14.62
CA GLY A 34 1.70 -4.35 -13.25
C GLY A 34 3.17 -3.97 -13.26
N ILE A 35 3.47 -2.67 -13.34
CA ILE A 35 4.85 -2.16 -13.41
C ILE A 35 5.26 -1.57 -12.07
N ILE A 36 6.44 -1.97 -11.61
CA ILE A 36 7.06 -1.44 -10.40
C ILE A 36 8.40 -0.83 -10.80
N THR A 37 8.58 0.47 -10.50
CA THR A 37 9.88 1.14 -10.59
C THR A 37 10.49 1.20 -9.20
N SER A 38 11.62 0.53 -8.99
CA SER A 38 12.22 0.35 -7.66
C SER A 38 13.60 1.01 -7.57
N TYR A 39 13.78 1.85 -6.56
CA TYR A 39 15.02 2.56 -6.23
C TYR A 39 15.56 2.06 -4.89
N ASN A 40 16.75 1.49 -4.86
CA ASN A 40 17.44 1.16 -3.62
C ASN A 40 18.14 2.41 -3.08
N LEU A 41 17.46 3.13 -2.19
CA LEU A 41 17.94 4.42 -1.68
C LEU A 41 19.15 4.26 -0.77
N TYR A 42 19.03 3.34 0.18
CA TYR A 42 20.07 2.94 1.13
C TYR A 42 19.96 1.44 1.37
N ASP A 43 20.98 0.83 1.95
CA ASP A 43 20.88 -0.56 2.38
C ASP A 43 19.73 -0.69 3.37
N GLY A 44 18.74 -1.53 3.04
CA GLY A 44 17.52 -1.72 3.80
C GLY A 44 16.42 -0.68 3.58
N ILE A 45 16.60 0.34 2.72
CA ILE A 45 15.56 1.33 2.39
C ILE A 45 15.32 1.37 0.89
N THR A 46 14.13 0.98 0.47
CA THR A 46 13.71 0.89 -0.94
C THR A 46 12.46 1.72 -1.17
N LEU A 47 12.49 2.54 -2.22
CA LEU A 47 11.33 3.28 -2.74
C LEU A 47 10.83 2.58 -3.99
N CYS A 48 9.53 2.28 -4.04
CA CYS A 48 8.88 1.67 -5.20
C CYS A 48 7.71 2.53 -5.67
N PHE A 49 7.62 2.81 -6.96
CA PHE A 49 6.41 3.31 -7.59
C PHE A 49 5.64 2.13 -8.20
N LEU A 50 4.36 2.08 -7.91
CA LEU A 50 3.44 1.01 -8.27
C LEU A 50 2.46 1.54 -9.32
N ASP A 51 2.43 0.96 -10.51
CA ASP A 51 1.53 1.34 -11.59
C ASP A 51 0.81 0.09 -12.11
N PHE A 52 -0.39 -0.11 -11.57
CA PHE A 52 -1.21 -1.28 -11.84
C PHE A 52 -2.50 -0.93 -12.57
N TYR A 53 -2.82 -1.75 -13.57
CA TYR A 53 -4.13 -1.81 -14.21
C TYR A 53 -4.50 -3.28 -14.45
N THR A 54 -5.20 -3.87 -13.47
CA THR A 54 -5.54 -5.31 -13.44
C THR A 54 -6.74 -5.56 -12.54
N ASP A 55 -7.48 -6.64 -12.83
CA ASP A 55 -8.53 -7.18 -11.96
C ASP A 55 -8.09 -8.47 -11.22
N GLU A 56 -6.81 -8.82 -11.32
CA GLU A 56 -6.26 -10.01 -10.69
C GLU A 56 -6.04 -9.80 -9.19
N ILE A 57 -6.31 -10.83 -8.39
CA ILE A 57 -5.91 -10.88 -6.98
C ILE A 57 -4.49 -11.45 -6.92
N MET A 58 -3.58 -10.70 -6.35
CA MET A 58 -2.16 -11.06 -6.30
C MET A 58 -1.77 -11.52 -4.90
N PRO A 59 -1.10 -12.67 -4.77
CA PRO A 59 -0.60 -13.11 -3.47
C PRO A 59 0.55 -12.19 -3.03
N SER A 60 0.53 -11.81 -1.75
CA SER A 60 1.70 -11.18 -1.15
C SER A 60 2.78 -12.23 -0.89
N GLN A 61 4.02 -11.83 -1.07
CA GLN A 61 5.12 -12.72 -0.79
C GLN A 61 5.28 -12.89 0.73
N LYS A 62 5.68 -14.10 1.14
CA LYS A 62 5.98 -14.37 2.55
C LYS A 62 7.38 -13.85 2.83
N PHE A 63 7.45 -12.74 3.54
CA PHE A 63 8.69 -12.22 4.08
C PHE A 63 8.92 -12.75 5.49
N ASN A 64 10.19 -12.90 5.83
CA ASN A 64 10.61 -13.07 7.23
C ASN A 64 11.48 -11.87 7.70
N PRO A 65 11.26 -10.64 7.20
CA PRO A 65 11.99 -9.45 7.62
C PRO A 65 11.23 -8.73 8.72
N ASP A 66 11.94 -7.86 9.42
CA ASP A 66 11.34 -6.85 10.29
C ASP A 66 11.12 -5.56 9.47
N ILE A 67 9.98 -5.48 8.78
CA ILE A 67 9.66 -4.43 7.81
C ILE A 67 8.76 -3.37 8.42
N ILE A 68 9.02 -2.11 8.04
CA ILE A 68 8.07 -1.02 8.05
C ILE A 68 7.78 -0.67 6.59
N SER A 69 6.50 -0.76 6.19
CA SER A 69 6.04 -0.40 4.86
C SER A 69 5.12 0.81 4.94
N ILE A 70 5.48 1.88 4.23
CA ILE A 70 4.69 3.10 4.11
C ILE A 70 4.18 3.16 2.68
N VAL A 71 2.86 3.16 2.49
CA VAL A 71 2.23 3.19 1.17
C VAL A 71 1.30 4.39 1.06
N HIS A 72 1.47 5.20 0.02
CA HIS A 72 0.54 6.26 -0.34
C HIS A 72 -0.15 5.92 -1.66
N CYS A 73 -1.48 6.06 -1.71
CA CYS A 73 -2.27 5.84 -2.92
C CYS A 73 -2.58 7.19 -3.58
N GLN A 74 -1.99 7.45 -4.75
CA GLN A 74 -2.24 8.67 -5.52
C GLN A 74 -3.51 8.57 -6.36
N ALA A 75 -3.79 7.39 -6.91
CA ALA A 75 -4.98 7.19 -7.74
C ALA A 75 -5.49 5.75 -7.66
N GLY A 76 -6.79 5.60 -7.66
CA GLY A 76 -7.45 4.31 -7.58
C GLY A 76 -7.66 3.85 -6.14
N ARG A 77 -7.55 2.54 -5.91
CA ARG A 77 -7.79 1.95 -4.59
C ARG A 77 -6.99 0.66 -4.43
N TYR A 78 -6.34 0.53 -3.29
CA TYR A 78 -5.57 -0.64 -2.92
C TYR A 78 -6.35 -1.45 -1.89
N GLU A 79 -6.62 -2.71 -2.18
CA GLU A 79 -7.31 -3.65 -1.31
C GLU A 79 -6.31 -4.67 -0.78
N CYS A 80 -6.29 -4.88 0.53
CA CYS A 80 -5.45 -5.87 1.19
C CYS A 80 -6.30 -6.90 1.93
N GLU A 81 -5.98 -8.19 1.80
CA GLU A 81 -6.52 -9.27 2.61
C GLU A 81 -5.49 -9.74 3.63
N PHE A 82 -5.93 -9.97 4.89
CA PHE A 82 -5.12 -10.49 5.98
C PHE A 82 -5.50 -11.92 6.34
N SER A 83 -4.60 -12.64 7.01
CA SER A 83 -4.76 -14.05 7.36
C SER A 83 -6.00 -14.38 8.23
N ASN A 84 -6.54 -13.38 8.93
CA ASN A 84 -7.75 -13.48 9.75
C ASN A 84 -9.04 -13.18 8.99
N HIS A 85 -9.02 -13.19 7.65
CA HIS A 85 -10.14 -12.84 6.76
C HIS A 85 -10.65 -11.40 6.93
N GLN A 86 -9.81 -10.52 7.42
CA GLN A 86 -10.07 -9.09 7.43
C GLN A 86 -9.55 -8.47 6.13
N MET A 87 -10.29 -7.47 5.67
CA MET A 87 -9.97 -6.68 4.50
C MET A 87 -9.68 -5.24 4.91
N PHE A 88 -8.70 -4.64 4.27
CA PHE A 88 -8.31 -3.24 4.45
C PHE A 88 -8.25 -2.56 3.09
N TYR A 89 -8.62 -1.30 3.05
CA TYR A 89 -8.62 -0.47 1.84
C TYR A 89 -7.81 0.79 2.06
N LEU A 90 -6.90 1.06 1.14
CA LEU A 90 -6.20 2.33 1.04
C LEU A 90 -6.79 3.12 -0.14
N SER A 91 -7.45 4.21 0.19
CA SER A 91 -8.11 5.09 -0.78
C SER A 91 -7.14 6.14 -1.33
N GLU A 92 -7.51 6.74 -2.45
CA GLU A 92 -6.81 7.89 -3.03
C GLU A 92 -6.63 9.02 -2.00
N GLY A 93 -5.42 9.60 -1.95
CA GLY A 93 -5.04 10.65 -1.01
C GLY A 93 -4.73 10.17 0.41
N TYR A 94 -4.88 8.87 0.68
CA TYR A 94 -4.52 8.28 1.98
C TYR A 94 -3.17 7.59 1.93
N PHE A 95 -2.52 7.54 3.09
CA PHE A 95 -1.34 6.72 3.29
C PHE A 95 -1.49 5.79 4.49
N SER A 96 -0.80 4.67 4.43
CA SER A 96 -0.78 3.67 5.49
C SER A 96 0.66 3.35 5.90
N ILE A 97 0.86 3.02 7.17
CA ILE A 97 2.12 2.50 7.69
C ILE A 97 1.83 1.16 8.36
N MET A 98 2.50 0.12 7.90
CA MET A 98 2.34 -1.25 8.39
C MET A 98 3.66 -1.80 8.88
N GLY A 99 3.63 -2.53 9.99
CA GLY A 99 4.76 -3.34 10.46
C GLY A 99 4.62 -4.80 10.04
N THR A 100 5.66 -5.60 10.23
CA THR A 100 5.75 -7.02 9.83
C THR A 100 4.57 -7.89 10.29
N LYS A 101 4.01 -7.64 11.47
CA LYS A 101 2.90 -8.44 12.03
C LYS A 101 1.57 -8.21 11.32
N HIS A 102 1.47 -7.17 10.51
CA HIS A 102 0.25 -6.76 9.80
C HIS A 102 0.48 -6.66 8.29
N LEU A 103 1.29 -7.56 7.72
CA LEU A 103 1.43 -7.64 6.28
C LEU A 103 0.26 -8.44 5.68
N PRO A 104 -0.30 -7.97 4.55
CA PRO A 104 -1.39 -8.67 3.88
C PRO A 104 -0.90 -10.00 3.28
N ILE A 105 -1.80 -10.97 3.14
CA ILE A 105 -1.56 -12.24 2.43
C ILE A 105 -1.85 -12.15 0.94
N SER A 106 -2.69 -11.19 0.55
CA SER A 106 -2.99 -10.89 -0.86
C SER A 106 -3.43 -9.43 -1.01
N PHE A 107 -3.33 -8.95 -2.23
CA PHE A 107 -3.80 -7.62 -2.58
C PHE A 107 -4.46 -7.59 -3.95
N SER A 108 -5.31 -6.60 -4.17
CA SER A 108 -6.02 -6.37 -5.43
C SER A 108 -6.43 -4.90 -5.56
N PHE A 109 -7.02 -4.57 -6.71
CA PHE A 109 -7.46 -3.21 -7.03
C PHE A 109 -8.93 -3.22 -7.43
N PRO A 110 -9.88 -2.92 -6.51
CA PRO A 110 -11.32 -2.99 -6.80
C PRO A 110 -11.75 -2.13 -7.99
N LEU A 111 -11.06 -1.00 -8.21
CA LEU A 111 -11.27 -0.10 -9.35
C LEU A 111 -10.40 -0.47 -10.56
N LYS A 112 -9.77 -1.66 -10.58
CA LYS A 112 -8.84 -2.15 -11.60
C LYS A 112 -7.62 -1.26 -11.83
N LYS A 113 -7.46 -0.17 -11.09
CA LYS A 113 -6.37 0.79 -11.20
C LYS A 113 -5.81 1.11 -9.83
N CYS A 114 -4.48 1.17 -9.75
CA CYS A 114 -3.77 1.72 -8.60
C CYS A 114 -2.48 2.38 -9.06
N TYR A 115 -2.31 3.66 -8.73
CA TYR A 115 -1.04 4.35 -8.83
C TYR A 115 -0.63 4.80 -7.43
N ALA A 116 0.48 4.27 -6.96
CA ALA A 116 0.92 4.43 -5.59
C ALA A 116 2.45 4.49 -5.50
N PHE A 117 2.98 4.97 -4.39
CA PHE A 117 4.34 4.62 -4.03
C PHE A 117 4.40 3.89 -2.69
N SER A 118 5.47 3.15 -2.48
CA SER A 118 5.79 2.46 -1.24
C SER A 118 7.22 2.75 -0.84
N LEU A 119 7.43 3.23 0.39
CA LEU A 119 8.75 3.27 1.02
C LEU A 119 8.83 2.09 2.00
N VAL A 120 9.74 1.16 1.73
CA VAL A 120 9.94 -0.04 2.54
C VAL A 120 11.26 0.06 3.29
N ILE A 121 11.23 -0.17 4.59
CA ILE A 121 12.40 -0.21 5.46
C ILE A 121 12.50 -1.63 6.01
N ASP A 122 13.51 -2.38 5.57
CA ASP A 122 13.89 -3.70 6.13
C ASP A 122 14.94 -3.48 7.22
N LYS A 123 14.53 -3.56 8.48
CA LYS A 123 15.41 -3.29 9.62
C LYS A 123 16.57 -4.27 9.74
N HIS A 124 16.41 -5.50 9.23
CA HIS A 124 17.50 -6.48 9.21
C HIS A 124 18.54 -6.21 8.11
N ALA A 125 18.15 -5.51 7.05
CA ALA A 125 19.02 -5.17 5.94
C ALA A 125 19.70 -3.79 6.09
N LEU A 126 19.38 -3.02 7.16
CA LEU A 126 20.03 -1.74 7.41
C LEU A 126 21.51 -1.94 7.72
N SER A 127 22.39 -1.40 6.87
CA SER A 127 23.83 -1.37 7.12
C SER A 127 24.20 -0.40 8.26
N ALA A 128 25.41 -0.53 8.79
CA ALA A 128 25.91 0.39 9.81
C ALA A 128 25.93 1.85 9.32
N ASP A 129 26.24 2.06 8.03
CA ASP A 129 26.22 3.39 7.41
C ASP A 129 24.80 3.96 7.31
N THR A 130 23.82 3.15 6.89
CA THR A 130 22.42 3.57 6.88
C THR A 130 21.91 3.89 8.27
N GLN A 131 22.22 3.05 9.27
CA GLN A 131 21.85 3.32 10.66
C GLN A 131 22.48 4.60 11.20
N LYS A 132 23.74 4.87 10.83
CA LYS A 132 24.39 6.13 11.21
C LYS A 132 23.65 7.33 10.62
N ILE A 133 23.29 7.29 9.32
CA ILE A 133 22.51 8.36 8.68
C ILE A 133 21.20 8.57 9.43
N LEU A 134 20.43 7.51 9.71
CA LEU A 134 19.18 7.61 10.44
C LEU A 134 19.37 8.21 11.83
N ASN A 135 20.42 7.83 12.56
CA ASN A 135 20.74 8.35 13.88
C ASN A 135 21.13 9.82 13.85
N ASP A 136 21.88 10.28 12.85
CA ASP A 136 22.28 11.68 12.68
C ASP A 136 21.04 12.60 12.53
N PHE A 137 19.92 12.06 12.01
CA PHE A 137 18.62 12.73 11.92
C PHE A 137 17.64 12.36 13.05
N CYS A 138 18.08 11.66 14.09
CA CYS A 138 17.25 11.18 15.20
C CYS A 138 16.05 10.30 14.77
N LEU A 139 16.22 9.51 13.70
CA LEU A 139 15.20 8.63 13.12
C LEU A 139 15.39 7.21 13.67
N ASP A 140 14.67 6.90 14.74
CA ASP A 140 14.66 5.59 15.39
C ASP A 140 13.42 4.80 14.93
N MET A 141 13.63 3.79 14.08
CA MET A 141 12.54 3.01 13.47
C MET A 141 11.76 2.20 14.51
N ASP A 142 12.39 1.78 15.60
CA ASP A 142 11.70 1.04 16.66
C ASP A 142 10.80 1.98 17.47
N LYS A 143 11.27 3.18 17.82
CA LYS A 143 10.46 4.19 18.50
C LYS A 143 9.28 4.66 17.64
N ILE A 144 9.48 4.83 16.33
CA ILE A 144 8.40 5.14 15.38
C ILE A 144 7.35 4.01 15.40
N SER A 145 7.80 2.75 15.32
CA SER A 145 6.94 1.58 15.34
C SER A 145 6.13 1.46 16.64
N GLU A 146 6.75 1.72 17.78
CA GLU A 146 6.09 1.71 19.09
C GLU A 146 5.06 2.85 19.23
N ARG A 147 5.45 4.09 18.89
CA ARG A 147 4.58 5.26 18.98
C ARG A 147 3.35 5.14 18.10
N LEU A 148 3.50 4.64 16.87
CA LEU A 148 2.41 4.41 15.93
C LEU A 148 1.71 3.06 16.15
N LYS A 149 2.11 2.28 17.16
CA LYS A 149 1.54 0.96 17.53
C LYS A 149 1.53 -0.05 16.36
N LEU A 150 2.52 0.01 15.47
CA LEU A 150 2.56 -0.81 14.25
C LEU A 150 2.59 -2.32 14.52
N ASN A 151 2.96 -2.74 15.72
CA ASN A 151 2.92 -4.14 16.16
C ASN A 151 1.50 -4.63 16.56
N LYS A 152 0.55 -3.72 16.77
CA LYS A 152 -0.84 -4.03 17.15
C LYS A 152 -1.80 -3.81 16.00
N ASN A 153 -1.70 -2.62 15.41
CA ASN A 153 -2.52 -2.18 14.29
C ASN A 153 -1.61 -1.47 13.29
N GLY A 154 -2.07 -1.25 12.06
CA GLY A 154 -1.40 -0.31 11.18
C GLY A 154 -1.82 1.12 11.50
N TYR A 155 -1.15 2.06 10.87
CA TYR A 155 -1.49 3.48 10.88
C TYR A 155 -2.09 3.88 9.54
N LEU A 156 -3.23 4.57 9.54
CA LEU A 156 -3.91 5.08 8.36
C LEU A 156 -4.26 6.55 8.57
N SER A 157 -3.91 7.40 7.64
CA SER A 157 -4.32 8.80 7.65
C SER A 157 -4.49 9.35 6.24
N HIS A 158 -5.30 10.39 6.13
CA HIS A 158 -5.24 11.28 4.97
C HIS A 158 -3.96 12.12 5.08
N ALA A 159 -3.30 12.40 3.95
CA ALA A 159 -2.16 13.29 3.94
C ALA A 159 -2.61 14.71 4.33
N ASP A 160 -2.01 15.27 5.36
CA ASP A 160 -2.12 16.70 5.65
C ASP A 160 -1.35 17.53 4.60
N PHE A 161 -1.35 18.84 4.78
CA PHE A 161 -0.69 19.75 3.82
C PHE A 161 0.82 19.43 3.68
N GLU A 162 1.52 19.17 4.79
CA GLU A 162 2.97 18.92 4.78
C GLU A 162 3.32 17.59 4.12
N LEU A 163 2.64 16.50 4.49
CA LEU A 163 2.85 15.19 3.88
C LEU A 163 2.33 15.13 2.45
N GLY A 164 1.20 15.78 2.16
CA GLY A 164 0.64 15.86 0.80
C GLY A 164 1.61 16.48 -0.19
N HIS A 165 2.28 17.58 0.21
CA HIS A 165 3.31 18.21 -0.61
C HIS A 165 4.50 17.26 -0.90
N LEU A 166 4.99 16.55 0.11
CA LEU A 166 6.06 15.57 -0.07
C LEU A 166 5.65 14.43 -1.00
N PHE A 167 4.41 13.93 -0.88
CA PHE A 167 3.92 12.91 -1.79
C PHE A 167 3.90 13.40 -3.25
N GLU A 168 3.43 14.63 -3.48
CA GLU A 168 3.46 15.24 -4.82
C GLU A 168 4.90 15.36 -5.37
N GLU A 169 5.86 15.76 -4.53
CA GLU A 169 7.26 15.85 -4.93
C GLU A 169 7.83 14.48 -5.36
N PHE A 170 7.54 13.39 -4.63
CA PHE A 170 7.95 12.05 -5.05
C PHE A 170 7.40 11.67 -6.44
N TYR A 171 6.10 11.90 -6.67
CA TYR A 171 5.49 11.56 -7.97
C TYR A 171 5.98 12.45 -9.10
N ASN A 172 6.19 13.74 -8.85
CA ASN A 172 6.69 14.69 -9.83
C ASN A 172 8.15 14.47 -10.20
N ALA A 173 8.94 13.91 -9.27
CA ALA A 173 10.36 13.59 -9.45
C ALA A 173 10.58 12.27 -10.20
N LYS A 174 9.60 11.37 -10.21
CA LYS A 174 9.72 10.09 -10.91
C LYS A 174 10.09 10.31 -12.38
N ASP A 175 11.06 9.55 -12.87
CA ASP A 175 11.58 9.60 -14.25
C ASP A 175 12.27 10.93 -14.64
N LYS A 176 12.48 11.85 -13.68
CA LYS A 176 13.12 13.16 -13.91
C LYS A 176 14.34 13.39 -13.05
N GLU A 177 14.33 12.86 -11.83
CA GLU A 177 15.35 13.12 -10.82
C GLU A 177 16.20 11.89 -10.55
N SER A 178 17.43 12.11 -10.11
CA SER A 178 18.36 11.05 -9.74
C SER A 178 18.02 10.39 -8.41
N ILE A 179 18.58 9.21 -8.16
CA ILE A 179 18.49 8.51 -6.87
C ILE A 179 18.91 9.39 -5.69
N THR A 180 19.85 10.32 -5.90
CA THR A 180 20.31 11.25 -4.85
C THR A 180 19.18 12.16 -4.37
N TYR A 181 18.31 12.64 -5.27
CA TYR A 181 17.14 13.40 -4.91
C TYR A 181 16.20 12.57 -4.01
N PHE A 182 15.89 11.34 -4.42
CA PHE A 182 15.04 10.45 -3.62
C PHE A 182 15.63 10.10 -2.27
N ARG A 183 16.96 9.99 -2.16
CA ARG A 183 17.66 9.79 -0.88
C ARG A 183 17.40 10.93 0.09
N VAL A 184 17.54 12.18 -0.36
CA VAL A 184 17.27 13.36 0.47
C VAL A 184 15.79 13.39 0.87
N LYS A 185 14.89 13.19 -0.10
CA LYS A 185 13.45 13.21 0.15
C LYS A 185 12.97 12.09 1.08
N ALA A 186 13.58 10.92 1.02
CA ALA A 186 13.25 9.83 1.94
C ALA A 186 13.60 10.17 3.40
N ILE A 187 14.75 10.82 3.65
CA ILE A 187 15.10 11.27 5.00
C ILE A 187 14.14 12.38 5.48
N GLU A 188 13.83 13.36 4.64
CA GLU A 188 12.83 14.39 4.95
C GLU A 188 11.46 13.76 5.25
N PHE A 189 11.02 12.83 4.44
CA PHE A 189 9.75 12.11 4.63
C PHE A 189 9.74 11.35 5.96
N LEU A 190 10.80 10.60 6.27
CA LEU A 190 10.92 9.89 7.55
C LEU A 190 10.94 10.84 8.75
N TYR A 191 11.50 12.05 8.61
CA TYR A 191 11.44 13.08 9.64
C TYR A 191 9.99 13.50 9.94
N PHE A 192 9.13 13.68 8.90
CA PHE A 192 7.72 13.99 9.12
C PHE A 192 6.95 12.78 9.69
N ILE A 193 7.23 11.57 9.22
CA ILE A 193 6.67 10.34 9.82
C ILE A 193 7.06 10.24 11.31
N ASN A 194 8.28 10.64 11.66
CA ASN A 194 8.73 10.65 13.07
C ASN A 194 7.98 11.66 13.96
N LYS A 195 7.25 12.62 13.41
CA LYS A 195 6.40 13.55 14.17
C LYS A 195 4.96 13.05 14.37
N LEU A 196 4.53 12.06 13.61
CA LEU A 196 3.18 11.53 13.72
C LEU A 196 2.93 10.93 15.10
N SER A 197 1.71 11.06 15.60
CA SER A 197 1.21 10.41 16.80
C SER A 197 0.08 9.44 16.45
N GLY A 198 0.08 8.25 17.06
CA GLY A 198 -1.02 7.30 16.91
C GLY A 198 -2.18 7.71 17.81
N ASN A 199 -3.35 7.94 17.22
CA ASN A 199 -4.63 8.13 17.92
C ASN A 199 -5.69 7.18 17.34
N GLU A 200 -6.89 7.13 17.92
CA GLU A 200 -7.97 6.23 17.47
C GLU A 200 -8.46 6.53 16.05
N GLU A 201 -8.33 7.78 15.58
CA GLU A 201 -8.76 8.19 14.24
C GLU A 201 -7.80 7.69 13.15
N THR A 202 -6.57 7.33 13.53
CA THR A 202 -5.54 6.81 12.61
C THR A 202 -5.46 5.28 12.59
N GLU A 203 -6.35 4.59 13.31
CA GLU A 203 -6.38 3.13 13.31
C GLU A 203 -7.01 2.58 12.02
N PHE A 204 -6.49 1.43 11.56
CA PHE A 204 -7.07 0.72 10.42
C PHE A 204 -8.51 0.31 10.69
N ARG A 205 -9.38 0.55 9.71
CA ARG A 205 -10.73 0.00 9.70
C ARG A 205 -10.73 -1.28 8.89
N TYR A 206 -10.84 -2.40 9.58
CA TYR A 206 -10.95 -3.71 8.96
C TYR A 206 -12.40 -4.08 8.71
N PHE A 207 -12.64 -4.72 7.57
CA PHE A 207 -13.95 -5.25 7.20
C PHE A 207 -13.86 -6.77 7.05
N ASN A 208 -14.93 -7.47 7.46
CA ASN A 208 -14.99 -8.91 7.27
C ASN A 208 -15.14 -9.22 5.77
N LYS A 209 -14.31 -10.13 5.25
CA LYS A 209 -14.30 -10.58 3.85
C LYS A 209 -15.69 -10.98 3.35
N LYS A 210 -16.52 -11.61 4.21
CA LYS A 210 -17.89 -12.00 3.88
C LYS A 210 -18.72 -10.80 3.41
N TYR A 211 -18.71 -9.69 4.16
CA TYR A 211 -19.49 -8.50 3.80
C TYR A 211 -18.95 -7.79 2.56
N ILE A 212 -17.63 -7.81 2.40
CA ILE A 212 -16.99 -7.33 1.16
C ILE A 212 -17.48 -8.14 -0.04
N GLN A 213 -17.48 -9.48 0.05
CA GLN A 213 -17.94 -10.32 -1.06
C GLN A 213 -19.41 -10.07 -1.37
N ILE A 214 -20.28 -10.01 -0.37
CA ILE A 214 -21.70 -9.67 -0.57
C ILE A 214 -21.83 -8.32 -1.30
N THR A 215 -21.07 -7.31 -0.90
CA THR A 215 -21.13 -5.98 -1.53
C THR A 215 -20.67 -6.02 -2.99
N LYS A 216 -19.59 -6.77 -3.29
CA LYS A 216 -19.12 -6.97 -4.67
C LYS A 216 -20.16 -7.71 -5.52
N ASP A 217 -20.82 -8.72 -4.97
CA ASP A 217 -21.88 -9.47 -5.66
C ASP A 217 -23.10 -8.60 -5.93
N VAL A 218 -23.49 -7.74 -4.97
CA VAL A 218 -24.59 -6.76 -5.16
C VAL A 218 -24.22 -5.76 -6.26
N CYS A 219 -23.02 -5.21 -6.23
CA CYS A 219 -22.55 -4.28 -7.25
C CYS A 219 -22.56 -4.92 -8.64
N LYS A 220 -22.04 -6.15 -8.74
CA LYS A 220 -22.05 -6.92 -9.98
C LYS A 220 -23.46 -7.15 -10.51
N TYR A 221 -24.35 -7.62 -9.63
CA TYR A 221 -25.76 -7.84 -10.01
C TYR A 221 -26.40 -6.56 -10.56
N MET A 222 -26.23 -5.42 -9.86
CA MET A 222 -26.79 -4.14 -10.31
C MET A 222 -26.23 -3.69 -11.67
N THR A 223 -24.95 -3.94 -11.94
CA THR A 223 -24.33 -3.57 -13.23
C THR A 223 -24.72 -4.49 -14.39
N GLU A 224 -25.06 -5.75 -14.10
CA GLU A 224 -25.49 -6.72 -15.09
C GLU A 224 -27.00 -6.66 -15.39
N HIS A 225 -27.81 -6.06 -14.47
CA HIS A 225 -29.29 -6.03 -14.54
C HIS A 225 -29.83 -4.60 -14.42
N LEU A 226 -29.26 -3.67 -15.20
CA LEU A 226 -29.62 -2.23 -15.16
C LEU A 226 -31.08 -1.95 -15.51
N GLU A 227 -31.76 -2.84 -16.23
CA GLU A 227 -33.18 -2.68 -16.61
C GLU A 227 -34.15 -3.18 -15.53
N GLU A 228 -33.66 -3.92 -14.55
CA GLU A 228 -34.49 -4.45 -13.46
C GLU A 228 -34.73 -3.41 -12.36
N LYS A 229 -35.97 -3.25 -11.94
CA LYS A 229 -36.35 -2.34 -10.84
C LYS A 229 -36.17 -3.05 -9.49
N VAL A 230 -34.93 -3.37 -9.13
CA VAL A 230 -34.63 -3.97 -7.82
C VAL A 230 -34.05 -2.91 -6.89
N SER A 231 -34.59 -2.81 -5.67
CA SER A 231 -34.08 -1.85 -4.69
C SER A 231 -32.87 -2.42 -3.94
N LEU A 232 -31.98 -1.53 -3.47
CA LEU A 232 -30.86 -1.92 -2.62
C LEU A 232 -31.31 -2.58 -1.31
N GLU A 233 -32.46 -2.16 -0.76
CA GLU A 233 -33.07 -2.77 0.42
C GLU A 233 -33.42 -4.24 0.16
N GLN A 234 -34.01 -4.52 -1.00
CA GLN A 234 -34.38 -5.88 -1.39
C GLN A 234 -33.12 -6.76 -1.55
N LEU A 235 -32.11 -6.27 -2.25
CA LEU A 235 -30.82 -7.00 -2.42
C LEU A 235 -30.13 -7.22 -1.08
N ALA A 236 -30.12 -6.24 -0.19
CA ALA A 236 -29.54 -6.36 1.14
C ALA A 236 -30.28 -7.44 1.95
N TYR A 237 -31.60 -7.45 1.91
CA TYR A 237 -32.42 -8.45 2.60
C TYR A 237 -32.16 -9.86 2.05
N GLU A 238 -32.17 -10.05 0.74
CA GLU A 238 -31.90 -11.35 0.10
C GLU A 238 -30.49 -11.90 0.40
N LYS A 239 -29.50 -11.01 0.52
CA LYS A 239 -28.12 -11.38 0.86
C LYS A 239 -27.84 -11.46 2.36
N GLY A 240 -28.85 -11.16 3.21
CA GLY A 240 -28.72 -11.22 4.67
C GLY A 240 -27.73 -10.20 5.25
N ILE A 241 -27.66 -9.01 4.67
CA ILE A 241 -26.84 -7.90 5.15
C ILE A 241 -27.73 -6.72 5.53
N ASN A 242 -27.36 -6.01 6.60
CA ASN A 242 -28.04 -4.76 6.94
C ASN A 242 -27.71 -3.68 5.90
N LEU A 243 -28.73 -2.92 5.46
CA LEU A 243 -28.57 -1.89 4.44
C LEU A 243 -27.53 -0.82 4.82
N SER A 244 -27.50 -0.37 6.08
CA SER A 244 -26.52 0.60 6.56
C SER A 244 -25.09 0.05 6.51
N LEU A 245 -24.92 -1.26 6.79
CA LEU A 245 -23.63 -1.92 6.67
C LEU A 245 -23.25 -2.06 5.20
N LEU A 246 -24.19 -2.42 4.30
CA LEU A 246 -23.95 -2.48 2.86
C LEU A 246 -23.44 -1.15 2.32
N TYR A 247 -24.08 -0.01 2.69
CA TYR A 247 -23.61 1.32 2.29
C TYR A 247 -22.19 1.63 2.81
N LYS A 248 -21.90 1.31 4.08
CA LYS A 248 -20.56 1.53 4.65
C LYS A 248 -19.49 0.72 3.91
N VAL A 249 -19.79 -0.55 3.64
CA VAL A 249 -18.86 -1.43 2.93
C VAL A 249 -18.72 -0.98 1.47
N PHE A 250 -19.82 -0.58 0.83
CA PHE A 250 -19.79 -0.09 -0.55
C PHE A 250 -18.89 1.15 -0.70
N ALA A 251 -19.06 2.14 0.18
CA ALA A 251 -18.21 3.32 0.21
C ALA A 251 -16.73 2.97 0.49
N GLN A 252 -16.47 1.92 1.27
CA GLN A 252 -15.11 1.48 1.52
C GLN A 252 -14.48 0.77 0.32
N VAL A 253 -15.26 -0.02 -0.43
CA VAL A 253 -14.76 -0.76 -1.60
C VAL A 253 -14.62 0.13 -2.82
N TYR A 254 -15.60 0.98 -3.08
CA TYR A 254 -15.71 1.72 -4.34
C TYR A 254 -15.55 3.25 -4.22
N GLY A 255 -15.72 3.83 -3.05
CA GLY A 255 -15.64 5.29 -2.78
C GLY A 255 -16.93 5.91 -2.42
#